data_14762ee5fc1d00b1f928a17554efda40
#
_entry.id   14762ee5fc1d00b1f928a17554efda40
#
_cell.length_a   1.000
_cell.length_b   1.000
_cell.length_c   1.000
_cell.angle_alpha   90.00
_cell.angle_beta   90.00
_cell.angle_gamma   90.00
#
_symmetry.space_group_name_H-M   'P 1'
#
loop_
_entity.id
_entity.type
_entity.pdbx_description
1 polymer ?
#
loop_
_entity_poly.entity_id
_entity_poly.type
_entity_poly.pdbx_seq_one_letter_code
_entity_poly.pdbx_strand_id
1 'polypeptide(L)'
;YEIGVRLVGSEMCIRDRMVRISKDDVIIGISFPRYSMRTLKAMEFANNRSAKVITLTDSVHSPMNLYSSCNLIAKSDMASIVDSLVAPLSVINALIVALCMKKQGEVVNTLEMLEDIWDEYQVYENDEINYIDDSMKMRYTRLGEKNE
;
A
#
# COMPACT_ATOMS: atom_id res chain seq x y z
N TYR A 1 17.47 6.76 -3.22
CA TYR A 1 16.23 6.98 -2.45
C TYR A 1 15.73 5.62 -1.98
N GLU A 2 16.04 5.26 -0.76
CA GLU A 2 15.49 4.05 -0.16
C GLU A 2 14.02 4.29 0.20
N ILE A 3 13.11 3.66 -0.52
CA ILE A 3 11.71 3.56 -0.09
C ILE A 3 11.67 2.50 1.02
N GLY A 4 11.89 2.92 2.25
CA GLY A 4 11.73 2.06 3.41
C GLY A 4 10.25 1.79 3.66
N VAL A 5 9.68 0.73 3.09
CA VAL A 5 8.37 0.22 3.54
C VAL A 5 8.56 -0.35 4.95
N ARG A 6 8.09 0.38 5.96
CA ARG A 6 8.18 -0.05 7.35
C ARG A 6 6.80 -0.30 7.91
N LEU A 7 6.45 -1.57 8.07
CA LEU A 7 5.26 -1.99 8.81
C LEU A 7 5.53 -1.81 10.31
N VAL A 8 4.68 -1.05 11.00
CA VAL A 8 4.83 -0.75 12.42
C VAL A 8 3.64 -1.29 13.19
N GLY A 9 3.89 -2.26 14.06
CA GLY A 9 2.87 -2.92 14.87
C GLY A 9 2.86 -2.57 16.37
N SER A 10 3.83 -1.80 16.91
CA SER A 10 3.87 -1.44 18.33
C SER A 10 3.83 0.05 18.57
N GLU A 11 3.23 0.46 19.70
CA GLU A 11 2.94 1.86 20.04
C GLU A 11 4.18 2.77 20.08
N MET A 12 5.30 2.26 20.54
CA MET A 12 6.53 3.03 20.70
C MET A 12 7.20 3.33 19.36
N CYS A 13 7.09 2.39 18.40
CA CYS A 13 7.69 2.54 17.08
C CYS A 13 6.99 3.57 16.17
N ILE A 14 5.70 3.84 16.35
CA ILE A 14 4.98 4.84 15.53
C ILE A 14 5.51 6.23 15.84
N ARG A 15 5.62 6.61 17.09
CA ARG A 15 6.07 7.94 17.51
C ARG A 15 7.50 8.22 17.06
N ASP A 16 8.41 7.29 17.27
CA ASP A 16 9.83 7.46 16.93
C ASP A 16 10.07 7.61 15.43
N ARG A 17 9.26 6.92 14.61
CA ARG A 17 9.34 7.01 13.15
C ARG A 17 8.70 8.26 12.61
N MET A 18 7.62 8.72 13.22
CA MET A 18 6.91 9.92 12.81
C MET A 18 7.67 11.22 13.13
N VAL A 19 8.61 11.20 14.07
CA VAL A 19 9.43 12.38 14.41
C VAL A 19 10.18 12.94 13.20
N ARG A 20 10.57 12.09 12.26
CA ARG A 20 11.34 12.46 11.04
C ARG A 20 10.48 12.77 9.82
N ILE A 21 9.16 12.75 9.95
CA ILE A 21 8.26 13.03 8.83
C ILE A 21 8.44 14.47 8.33
N SER A 22 8.52 14.60 7.03
CA SER A 22 8.71 15.83 6.28
C SER A 22 7.67 15.99 5.15
N LYS A 23 7.71 17.12 4.48
CA LYS A 23 6.85 17.44 3.32
C LYS A 23 7.01 16.47 2.12
N ASP A 24 8.12 15.76 2.06
CA ASP A 24 8.43 14.82 0.95
C ASP A 24 7.93 13.40 1.24
N ASP A 25 7.36 13.18 2.43
CA ASP A 25 6.83 11.89 2.85
C ASP A 25 5.32 11.77 2.55
N VAL A 26 4.90 10.51 2.39
CA VAL A 26 3.49 10.14 2.23
C VAL A 26 3.10 9.16 3.32
N ILE A 27 1.99 9.43 3.99
CA ILE A 27 1.40 8.50 4.97
C ILE A 27 0.08 7.96 4.43
N ILE A 28 -0.12 6.67 4.58
CA ILE A 28 -1.39 6.01 4.31
C ILE A 28 -2.02 5.63 5.64
N GLY A 29 -3.13 6.30 5.99
CA GLY A 29 -3.93 6.01 7.18
C GLY A 29 -5.10 5.09 6.83
N ILE A 30 -5.17 3.91 7.45
CA ILE A 30 -6.24 2.94 7.24
C ILE A 30 -7.03 2.79 8.53
N SER A 31 -8.31 3.13 8.50
CA SER A 31 -9.20 2.94 9.66
C SER A 31 -10.66 2.92 9.23
N PHE A 32 -11.43 2.06 9.86
CA PHE A 32 -12.85 1.81 9.63
C PHE A 32 -13.68 2.13 10.89
N PRO A 33 -15.01 2.01 10.89
CA PRO A 33 -15.88 2.34 12.02
C PRO A 33 -15.34 1.85 13.35
N ARG A 34 -15.55 2.64 14.40
CA ARG A 34 -14.81 2.68 15.67
C ARG A 34 -13.37 3.18 15.48
N TYR A 35 -13.22 4.18 14.60
CA TYR A 35 -11.97 4.78 14.18
C TYR A 35 -10.94 4.95 15.31
N SER A 36 -9.69 4.55 15.02
CA SER A 36 -8.60 4.63 15.98
C SER A 36 -8.16 6.08 16.21
N MET A 37 -8.30 6.57 17.43
CA MET A 37 -7.79 7.89 17.82
C MET A 37 -6.28 8.01 17.63
N ARG A 38 -5.55 6.91 17.71
CA ARG A 38 -4.09 6.90 17.46
C ARG A 38 -3.77 7.17 15.99
N THR A 39 -4.52 6.53 15.09
CA THR A 39 -4.39 6.77 13.65
C THR A 39 -4.74 8.22 13.31
N LEU A 40 -5.83 8.76 13.88
CA LEU A 40 -6.20 10.16 13.66
C LEU A 40 -5.11 11.13 14.11
N LYS A 41 -4.56 10.96 15.33
CA LYS A 41 -3.46 11.80 15.83
C LYS A 41 -2.18 11.67 15.01
N ALA A 42 -1.90 10.48 14.50
CA ALA A 42 -0.76 10.26 13.61
C ALA A 42 -0.92 11.04 12.30
N MET A 43 -2.12 11.01 11.70
CA MET A 43 -2.42 11.75 10.48
C MET A 43 -2.42 13.27 10.69
N GLU A 44 -2.97 13.74 11.80
CA GLU A 44 -2.90 15.14 12.22
C GLU A 44 -1.46 15.62 12.33
N PHE A 45 -0.62 14.84 13.00
CA PHE A 45 0.80 15.14 13.15
C PHE A 45 1.54 15.22 11.80
N ALA A 46 1.26 14.29 10.89
CA ALA A 46 1.82 14.29 9.56
C ALA A 46 1.38 15.50 8.73
N ASN A 47 0.07 15.80 8.77
CA ASN A 47 -0.50 16.95 8.09
C ASN A 47 0.10 18.27 8.58
N ASN A 48 0.31 18.42 9.90
CA ASN A 48 0.96 19.59 10.49
C ASN A 48 2.42 19.76 10.08
N ARG A 49 3.05 18.69 9.59
CA ARG A 49 4.40 18.71 9.00
C ARG A 49 4.42 18.78 7.48
N SER A 50 3.27 19.08 6.88
CA SER A 50 3.10 19.19 5.44
C SER A 50 3.38 17.90 4.66
N ALA A 51 3.41 16.76 5.32
CA ALA A 51 3.42 15.46 4.65
C ALA A 51 2.09 15.20 3.95
N LYS A 52 2.11 14.46 2.86
CA LYS A 52 0.88 14.06 2.17
C LYS A 52 0.23 12.91 2.91
N VAL A 53 -1.07 13.03 3.17
CA VAL A 53 -1.86 12.02 3.89
C VAL A 53 -2.90 11.43 2.94
N ILE A 54 -2.82 10.13 2.70
CA ILE A 54 -3.82 9.35 1.97
C ILE A 54 -4.63 8.56 3.00
N THR A 55 -5.95 8.54 2.89
CA THR A 55 -6.80 7.74 3.76
C THR A 55 -7.50 6.62 3.02
N LEU A 56 -7.61 5.47 3.65
CA LEU A 56 -8.50 4.39 3.25
C LEU A 56 -9.51 4.15 4.37
N THR A 57 -10.77 4.43 4.10
CA THR A 57 -11.87 4.40 5.07
C THR A 57 -13.19 3.98 4.40
N ASP A 58 -14.25 3.86 5.17
CA ASP A 58 -15.57 3.39 4.72
C ASP A 58 -16.46 4.49 4.13
N SER A 59 -16.26 5.72 4.52
CA SER A 59 -17.18 6.82 4.21
C SER A 59 -16.47 8.15 3.97
N VAL A 60 -17.05 8.99 3.13
CA VAL A 60 -16.64 10.39 2.93
C VAL A 60 -16.82 11.24 4.18
N HIS A 61 -17.68 10.82 5.09
CA HIS A 61 -17.94 11.51 6.38
C HIS A 61 -17.04 10.99 7.52
N SER A 62 -16.11 10.10 7.23
CA SER A 62 -15.15 9.60 8.22
C SER A 62 -14.31 10.73 8.80
N PRO A 63 -14.04 10.75 10.10
CA PRO A 63 -13.15 11.71 10.73
C PRO A 63 -11.72 11.62 10.20
N MET A 64 -11.34 10.50 9.57
CA MET A 64 -10.06 10.32 8.89
C MET A 64 -9.84 11.36 7.78
N ASN A 65 -10.92 11.81 7.13
CA ASN A 65 -10.84 12.69 5.99
C ASN A 65 -10.50 14.15 6.34
N LEU A 66 -10.54 14.51 7.63
CA LEU A 66 -10.19 15.86 8.09
C LEU A 66 -8.72 16.24 7.81
N TYR A 67 -7.84 15.25 7.81
CA TYR A 67 -6.39 15.47 7.69
C TYR A 67 -5.83 14.93 6.37
N SER A 68 -6.71 14.48 5.46
CA SER A 68 -6.26 13.78 4.25
C SER A 68 -6.11 14.72 3.06
N SER A 69 -5.09 14.46 2.26
CA SER A 69 -4.89 15.08 0.93
C SER A 69 -5.66 14.32 -0.17
N CYS A 70 -5.89 13.02 0.04
CA CYS A 70 -6.60 12.12 -0.87
C CYS A 70 -7.33 11.03 -0.09
N ASN A 71 -8.57 10.72 -0.49
CA ASN A 71 -9.41 9.75 0.20
C ASN A 71 -9.74 8.58 -0.71
N LEU A 72 -9.45 7.38 -0.25
CA LEU A 72 -9.90 6.12 -0.86
C LEU A 72 -11.06 5.59 -0.01
N ILE A 73 -12.19 5.37 -0.64
CA ILE A 73 -13.40 4.91 0.06
C ILE A 73 -13.66 3.46 -0.31
N ALA A 74 -13.69 2.60 0.70
CA ALA A 74 -14.02 1.19 0.57
C ALA A 74 -15.06 0.83 1.63
N LYS A 75 -16.28 0.54 1.21
CA LYS A 75 -17.36 0.18 2.13
C LYS A 75 -17.04 -1.14 2.83
N SER A 76 -17.11 -1.13 4.14
CA SER A 76 -16.95 -2.33 4.98
C SER A 76 -18.29 -2.84 5.53
N ASP A 77 -19.42 -2.21 5.13
CA ASP A 77 -20.76 -2.59 5.57
C ASP A 77 -21.06 -4.02 5.16
N MET A 78 -21.40 -4.85 6.13
CA MET A 78 -21.90 -6.20 5.89
C MET A 78 -23.26 -6.39 6.53
N ALA A 79 -24.10 -7.16 5.85
CA ALA A 79 -25.35 -7.66 6.42
C ALA A 79 -25.10 -8.73 7.55
N SER A 80 -23.90 -8.84 8.06
CA SER A 80 -23.40 -9.84 9.01
C SER A 80 -22.79 -9.17 10.25
N ILE A 81 -22.59 -9.96 11.30
CA ILE A 81 -22.02 -9.53 12.59
C ILE A 81 -20.55 -9.07 12.46
N VAL A 82 -19.87 -9.43 11.39
CA VAL A 82 -18.45 -9.16 11.17
C VAL A 82 -18.26 -8.24 9.98
N ASP A 83 -17.49 -7.17 10.17
CA ASP A 83 -17.09 -6.25 9.10
C ASP A 83 -16.19 -6.96 8.07
N SER A 84 -16.46 -6.74 6.78
CA SER A 84 -15.67 -7.35 5.71
C SER A 84 -14.46 -6.49 5.34
N LEU A 85 -13.30 -7.12 5.28
CA LEU A 85 -12.08 -6.50 4.75
C LEU A 85 -11.88 -6.73 3.25
N VAL A 86 -12.80 -7.40 2.57
CA VAL A 86 -12.66 -7.74 1.14
C VAL A 86 -12.56 -6.48 0.27
N ALA A 87 -13.47 -5.53 0.43
CA ALA A 87 -13.43 -4.28 -0.33
C ALA A 87 -12.20 -3.43 -0.02
N PRO A 88 -11.81 -3.20 1.24
CA PRO A 88 -10.55 -2.54 1.59
C PRO A 88 -9.32 -3.21 0.97
N LEU A 89 -9.20 -4.53 1.04
CA LEU A 89 -8.07 -5.26 0.46
C LEU A 89 -8.06 -5.15 -1.07
N SER A 90 -9.23 -5.18 -1.72
CA SER A 90 -9.33 -4.98 -3.16
C SER A 90 -8.86 -3.59 -3.60
N VAL A 91 -9.18 -2.55 -2.83
CA VAL A 91 -8.69 -1.18 -3.09
C VAL A 91 -7.17 -1.09 -2.89
N ILE A 92 -6.64 -1.75 -1.87
CA ILE A 92 -5.17 -1.80 -1.65
C ILE A 92 -4.49 -2.51 -2.82
N ASN A 93 -5.00 -3.65 -3.27
CA ASN A 93 -4.46 -4.36 -4.43
C ASN A 93 -4.52 -3.49 -5.70
N ALA A 94 -5.63 -2.81 -5.95
CA ALA A 94 -5.75 -1.91 -7.09
C ALA A 94 -4.75 -0.74 -7.01
N LEU A 95 -4.50 -0.18 -5.82
CA LEU A 95 -3.50 0.85 -5.60
C LEU A 95 -2.09 0.34 -5.89
N ILE A 96 -1.76 -0.85 -5.41
CA ILE A 96 -0.45 -1.49 -5.67
C ILE A 96 -0.26 -1.69 -7.18
N VAL A 97 -1.25 -2.27 -7.87
CA VAL A 97 -1.19 -2.48 -9.33
C VAL A 97 -1.01 -1.15 -10.07
N ALA A 98 -1.76 -0.12 -9.71
CA ALA A 98 -1.63 1.21 -10.33
C ALA A 98 -0.24 1.83 -10.13
N LEU A 99 0.36 1.66 -8.95
CA LEU A 99 1.72 2.11 -8.66
C LEU A 99 2.76 1.32 -9.47
N CYS A 100 2.61 0.00 -9.55
CA CYS A 100 3.49 -0.87 -10.36
C CYS A 100 3.42 -0.49 -11.85
N MET A 101 2.22 -0.25 -12.38
CA MET A 101 2.06 0.20 -13.77
C MET A 101 2.75 1.55 -14.02
N LYS A 102 2.66 2.48 -13.08
CA LYS A 102 3.27 3.80 -13.20
C LYS A 102 4.80 3.75 -13.11
N LYS A 103 5.36 2.78 -12.39
CA LYS A 103 6.81 2.62 -12.15
C LYS A 103 7.35 1.31 -12.76
N GLN A 104 6.82 0.90 -13.88
CA GLN A 104 7.07 -0.41 -14.49
C GLN A 104 8.57 -0.76 -14.58
N GLY A 105 9.42 0.15 -15.05
CA GLY A 105 10.85 -0.11 -15.17
C GLY A 105 11.56 -0.36 -13.83
N GLU A 106 11.22 0.43 -12.79
CA GLU A 106 11.81 0.24 -11.45
C GLU A 106 11.33 -1.07 -10.82
N VAL A 107 10.05 -1.42 -11.04
CA VAL A 107 9.45 -2.63 -10.48
C VAL A 107 10.05 -3.88 -11.11
N VAL A 108 10.20 -3.91 -12.44
CA VAL A 108 10.80 -5.05 -13.15
C VAL A 108 12.23 -5.30 -12.66
N ASN A 109 13.08 -4.27 -12.64
CA ASN A 109 14.45 -4.41 -12.16
C ASN A 109 14.53 -4.90 -10.71
N THR A 110 13.60 -4.45 -9.85
CA THR A 110 13.55 -4.88 -8.44
C THR A 110 13.12 -6.34 -8.32
N LEU A 111 12.16 -6.78 -9.12
CA LEU A 111 11.70 -8.17 -9.13
C LEU A 111 12.79 -9.12 -9.65
N GLU A 112 13.48 -8.75 -10.73
CA GLU A 112 14.60 -9.53 -11.24
C GLU A 112 15.70 -9.70 -10.17
N MET A 113 16.06 -8.62 -9.48
CA MET A 113 17.05 -8.70 -8.39
C MET A 113 16.56 -9.56 -7.22
N LEU A 114 15.25 -9.55 -6.90
CA LEU A 114 14.68 -10.39 -5.86
C LEU A 114 14.67 -11.87 -6.26
N GLU A 115 14.38 -12.19 -7.51
CA GLU A 115 14.44 -13.55 -8.04
C GLU A 115 15.85 -14.11 -7.97
N ASP A 116 16.87 -13.33 -8.37
CA ASP A 116 18.27 -13.72 -8.23
C ASP A 116 18.63 -14.06 -6.78
N ILE A 117 18.16 -13.26 -5.82
CA ILE A 117 18.38 -13.52 -4.39
C ILE A 117 17.64 -14.79 -3.94
N TRP A 118 16.40 -14.98 -4.37
CA TRP A 118 15.62 -16.17 -4.00
C TRP A 118 16.21 -17.45 -4.56
N ASP A 119 16.77 -17.41 -5.77
CA ASP A 119 17.49 -18.52 -6.37
C ASP A 119 18.79 -18.82 -5.62
N GLU A 120 19.57 -17.78 -5.26
CA GLU A 120 20.80 -17.95 -4.47
C GLU A 120 20.54 -18.60 -3.09
N TYR A 121 19.45 -18.20 -2.45
CA TYR A 121 19.08 -18.73 -1.12
C TYR A 121 18.16 -19.96 -1.16
N GLN A 122 17.80 -20.45 -2.35
CA GLN A 122 16.89 -21.60 -2.54
C GLN A 122 15.59 -21.48 -1.73
N VAL A 123 15.00 -20.27 -1.75
CA VAL A 123 13.79 -19.95 -0.95
C VAL A 123 12.57 -20.71 -1.46
N TYR A 124 12.54 -21.06 -2.74
CA TYR A 124 11.45 -21.81 -3.39
C TYR A 124 11.99 -23.06 -4.09
N GLU A 125 11.21 -24.15 -4.09
CA GLU A 125 11.50 -25.32 -4.94
C GLU A 125 11.26 -24.96 -6.41
N ASN A 126 12.28 -25.14 -7.25
CA ASN A 126 12.33 -24.64 -8.63
C ASN A 126 11.35 -25.29 -9.63
N ASP A 127 10.63 -26.35 -9.26
CA ASP A 127 9.86 -27.13 -10.23
C ASP A 127 8.52 -26.53 -10.68
N GLU A 128 7.96 -25.53 -9.94
CA GLU A 128 6.67 -24.91 -10.29
C GLU A 128 6.77 -23.44 -10.76
N ILE A 129 7.90 -22.76 -10.58
CA ILE A 129 8.02 -21.30 -10.77
C ILE A 129 8.12 -20.91 -12.24
N ASN A 130 8.66 -21.75 -13.10
CA ASN A 130 8.80 -21.45 -14.55
C ASN A 130 7.45 -21.17 -15.25
N TYR A 131 6.33 -21.71 -14.75
CA TYR A 131 5.00 -21.43 -15.32
C TYR A 131 4.43 -20.06 -14.93
N ILE A 132 4.85 -19.52 -13.79
CA ILE A 132 4.33 -18.22 -13.29
C ILE A 132 5.07 -17.07 -13.98
N ASP A 133 6.38 -17.18 -14.20
CA ASP A 133 7.22 -16.14 -14.79
C ASP A 133 6.80 -15.83 -16.25
N ASP A 134 6.64 -16.84 -17.09
CA ASP A 134 6.19 -16.64 -18.49
C ASP A 134 4.77 -16.05 -18.57
N SER A 135 3.89 -16.41 -17.65
CA SER A 135 2.53 -15.87 -17.62
C SER A 135 2.47 -14.42 -17.12
N MET A 136 3.34 -14.04 -16.21
CA MET A 136 3.47 -12.66 -15.73
C MET A 136 4.13 -11.78 -16.79
N LYS A 137 5.24 -12.18 -17.39
CA LYS A 137 5.89 -11.45 -18.50
C LYS A 137 4.91 -11.19 -19.64
N MET A 138 4.13 -12.20 -20.07
CA MET A 138 3.11 -12.01 -21.11
C MET A 138 1.97 -11.06 -20.71
N ARG A 139 1.57 -11.01 -19.45
CA ARG A 139 0.53 -10.08 -18.99
C ARG A 139 1.01 -8.63 -18.98
N TYR A 140 2.24 -8.39 -18.57
CA TYR A 140 2.81 -7.03 -18.53
C TYR A 140 3.08 -6.49 -19.94
N THR A 141 3.56 -7.33 -20.88
CA THR A 141 3.78 -6.94 -22.27
C THR A 141 2.47 -6.53 -22.96
N ARG A 142 1.37 -7.27 -22.75
CA ARG A 142 0.05 -6.92 -23.32
C ARG A 142 -0.57 -5.64 -22.78
N LEU A 143 -0.19 -5.18 -21.59
CA LEU A 143 -0.68 -3.92 -21.01
C LEU A 143 0.11 -2.73 -21.54
N GLY A 144 1.37 -2.90 -21.97
CA GLY A 144 2.17 -1.86 -22.60
C GLY A 144 1.77 -1.52 -24.04
N GLU A 145 1.35 -2.53 -24.81
CA GLU A 145 0.99 -2.37 -26.24
C GLU A 145 -0.38 -1.69 -26.50
N LYS A 146 -1.19 -1.46 -25.47
CA LYS A 146 -2.51 -0.79 -25.61
C LYS A 146 -2.48 0.73 -25.41
N ASN A 147 -1.32 1.32 -25.17
CA ASN A 147 -1.17 2.76 -24.90
C ASN A 147 -0.31 3.49 -25.97
N GLU A 148 -0.11 2.91 -27.13
CA GLU A 148 0.33 3.58 -28.37
C GLU A 148 -0.91 3.68 -29.34
#